data_a1a72b6ec7c16f9d6177d2f95e28856e
#
_entry.id   a1a72b6ec7c16f9d6177d2f95e28856e
#
_cell.length_a   1.000
_cell.length_b   1.000
_cell.length_c   1.000
_cell.angle_alpha   90.00
_cell.angle_beta   90.00
_cell.angle_gamma   90.00
#
_symmetry.space_group_name_H-M   'P 1'
#
loop_
_entity.id
_entity.type
_entity.pdbx_description
1 polymer ?
#
loop_
_entity_poly.entity_id
_entity_poly.type
_entity_poly.pdbx_seq_one_letter_code
_entity_poly.pdbx_strand_id
1 'polypeptide(L)'
;MSLKKKCFIVLIALIFVQCGKENQFLIEKGNVGYLNKLTTIKELNSIFKKDSISSNITDNILKDKLFTIDTEEYIVFSKEGKKLLEIVPTTQNDSLSKIKSIQIFDPNYKTEKGISLKSTFKDINEHYLVNKVETTLTSATLFIDELNATISIDKKELGLNSFSREEI
;
A
#
# COMPACT_ATOMS: atom_id res chain seq x y z
N MET A 1 -21.36 -50.34 8.14
CA MET A 1 -21.19 -49.07 7.41
C MET A 1 -20.10 -49.29 6.37
N SER A 2 -20.43 -49.26 5.08
CA SER A 2 -19.60 -49.77 3.97
C SER A 2 -18.31 -48.94 3.81
N LEU A 3 -17.20 -49.64 3.56
CA LEU A 3 -15.87 -49.06 3.32
C LEU A 3 -15.89 -47.94 2.25
N LYS A 4 -16.77 -48.07 1.25
CA LYS A 4 -17.01 -47.06 0.20
C LYS A 4 -17.57 -45.75 0.73
N LYS A 5 -18.40 -45.77 1.80
CA LYS A 5 -18.91 -44.52 2.43
C LYS A 5 -17.82 -43.81 3.26
N LYS A 6 -16.91 -44.58 3.87
CA LYS A 6 -15.77 -43.97 4.61
C LYS A 6 -14.75 -43.30 3.66
N CYS A 7 -14.44 -43.92 2.51
CA CYS A 7 -13.59 -43.30 1.48
C CYS A 7 -14.21 -42.03 0.88
N PHE A 8 -15.54 -41.98 0.70
CA PHE A 8 -16.22 -40.83 0.15
C PHE A 8 -16.21 -39.63 1.13
N ILE A 9 -16.34 -39.88 2.45
CA ILE A 9 -16.27 -38.86 3.49
C ILE A 9 -14.84 -38.29 3.60
N VAL A 10 -13.80 -39.13 3.48
CA VAL A 10 -12.40 -38.70 3.49
C VAL A 10 -12.07 -37.83 2.26
N LEU A 11 -12.61 -38.20 1.08
CA LEU A 11 -12.41 -37.44 -0.15
C LEU A 11 -13.05 -36.04 -0.06
N ILE A 12 -14.22 -35.90 0.55
CA ILE A 12 -14.90 -34.62 0.75
C ILE A 12 -14.13 -33.74 1.76
N ALA A 13 -13.52 -34.32 2.79
CA ALA A 13 -12.73 -33.57 3.79
C ALA A 13 -11.44 -32.95 3.20
N LEU A 14 -10.89 -33.53 2.13
CA LEU A 14 -9.69 -33.00 1.44
C LEU A 14 -9.97 -31.75 0.57
N ILE A 15 -11.22 -31.47 0.24
CA ILE A 15 -11.58 -30.33 -0.62
C ILE A 15 -11.61 -28.99 0.18
N PHE A 16 -11.65 -29.04 1.52
CA PHE A 16 -11.71 -27.84 2.36
C PHE A 16 -10.35 -27.26 2.76
N VAL A 17 -9.24 -27.82 2.29
CA VAL A 17 -7.93 -27.18 2.39
C VAL A 17 -7.73 -26.28 1.16
N GLN A 18 -8.65 -25.36 0.90
CA GLN A 18 -8.32 -24.15 0.17
C GLN A 18 -7.50 -23.30 1.12
N CYS A 19 -6.19 -23.47 1.03
CA CYS A 19 -5.24 -22.51 1.57
C CYS A 19 -5.60 -21.16 0.94
N GLY A 20 -6.27 -20.29 1.68
CA GLY A 20 -6.52 -18.92 1.24
C GLY A 20 -5.14 -18.35 0.89
N LYS A 21 -4.94 -17.91 -0.37
CA LYS A 21 -3.75 -17.14 -0.74
C LYS A 21 -3.60 -16.08 0.33
N GLU A 22 -2.46 -16.06 0.99
CA GLU A 22 -2.14 -14.95 1.90
C GLU A 22 -2.17 -13.68 1.09
N ASN A 23 -3.23 -12.89 1.24
CA ASN A 23 -3.42 -11.61 0.55
C ASN A 23 -2.52 -10.51 1.15
N GLN A 24 -1.44 -10.90 1.83
CA GLN A 24 -0.55 -9.99 2.54
C GLN A 24 0.00 -8.86 1.66
N PHE A 25 0.18 -9.12 0.38
CA PHE A 25 0.74 -8.14 -0.59
C PHE A 25 -0.27 -7.70 -1.65
N LEU A 26 -1.55 -7.95 -1.46
CA LEU A 26 -2.57 -7.55 -2.42
C LEU A 26 -2.98 -6.10 -2.17
N ILE A 27 -3.08 -5.33 -3.27
CA ILE A 27 -3.64 -3.97 -3.27
C ILE A 27 -5.01 -4.04 -3.90
N GLU A 28 -6.03 -3.64 -3.15
CA GLU A 28 -7.41 -3.52 -3.61
C GLU A 28 -7.95 -2.12 -3.28
N LYS A 29 -9.13 -1.80 -3.77
CA LYS A 29 -9.77 -0.52 -3.48
C LYS A 29 -9.88 -0.26 -1.98
N GLY A 30 -9.05 0.64 -1.48
CA GLY A 30 -9.03 1.02 -0.06
C GLY A 30 -8.43 0.00 0.90
N ASN A 31 -7.79 -1.06 0.38
CA ASN A 31 -7.11 -2.08 1.15
C ASN A 31 -5.66 -2.27 0.66
N VAL A 32 -4.74 -2.50 1.59
CA VAL A 32 -3.33 -2.85 1.32
C VAL A 32 -2.97 -4.02 2.22
N GLY A 33 -2.89 -5.23 1.65
CA GLY A 33 -2.73 -6.45 2.41
C GLY A 33 -3.85 -6.63 3.43
N TYR A 34 -3.50 -6.72 4.69
CA TYR A 34 -4.47 -6.84 5.80
C TYR A 34 -4.96 -5.49 6.35
N LEU A 35 -4.48 -4.37 5.80
CA LEU A 35 -4.84 -3.02 6.24
C LEU A 35 -6.03 -2.49 5.45
N ASN A 36 -6.93 -1.78 6.14
CA ASN A 36 -8.04 -1.05 5.55
C ASN A 36 -8.34 0.24 6.34
N LYS A 37 -9.30 1.02 5.88
CA LYS A 37 -9.70 2.30 6.52
C LYS A 37 -10.24 2.16 7.95
N LEU A 38 -10.63 0.97 8.39
CA LEU A 38 -11.14 0.72 9.74
C LEU A 38 -10.05 0.24 10.68
N THR A 39 -8.91 -0.21 10.15
CA THR A 39 -7.76 -0.66 10.93
C THR A 39 -7.26 0.49 11.81
N THR A 40 -7.06 0.21 13.09
CA THR A 40 -6.51 1.16 14.07
C THR A 40 -5.00 1.02 14.21
N ILE A 41 -4.34 2.08 14.67
CA ILE A 41 -2.89 2.07 14.92
C ILE A 41 -2.52 0.98 15.92
N LYS A 42 -3.35 0.78 16.96
CA LYS A 42 -3.15 -0.28 17.97
C LYS A 42 -3.08 -1.68 17.36
N GLU A 43 -3.80 -1.94 16.26
CA GLU A 43 -3.85 -3.26 15.60
C GLU A 43 -2.59 -3.56 14.79
N LEU A 44 -1.80 -2.55 14.40
CA LEU A 44 -0.62 -2.73 13.55
C LEU A 44 0.36 -3.77 14.10
N ASN A 45 0.65 -3.74 15.42
CA ASN A 45 1.54 -4.73 16.04
C ASN A 45 1.01 -6.17 15.95
N SER A 46 -0.31 -6.34 15.92
CA SER A 46 -0.94 -7.66 15.78
C SER A 46 -0.95 -8.15 14.33
N ILE A 47 -1.04 -7.23 13.38
CA ILE A 47 -1.02 -7.52 11.94
C ILE A 47 0.40 -7.85 11.48
N PHE A 48 1.38 -7.05 11.89
CA PHE A 48 2.80 -7.17 11.50
C PHE A 48 3.66 -7.88 12.55
N LYS A 49 3.18 -9.02 13.08
CA LYS A 49 3.89 -9.79 14.13
C LYS A 49 5.30 -10.25 13.75
N LYS A 50 5.57 -10.38 12.44
CA LYS A 50 6.86 -10.85 11.90
C LYS A 50 7.78 -9.70 11.48
N ASP A 51 7.27 -8.49 11.49
CA ASP A 51 7.93 -7.28 11.01
C ASP A 51 8.20 -6.33 12.18
N SER A 52 8.97 -5.28 11.98
CA SER A 52 9.19 -4.25 12.98
C SER A 52 8.46 -2.97 12.60
N ILE A 53 7.93 -2.27 13.60
CA ILE A 53 7.25 -1.00 13.43
C ILE A 53 8.01 0.07 14.20
N SER A 54 8.35 1.16 13.52
CA SER A 54 8.92 2.37 14.12
C SER A 54 7.91 3.50 13.96
N SER A 55 7.69 4.28 15.01
CA SER A 55 6.96 5.53 14.91
C SER A 55 7.95 6.69 14.80
N ASN A 56 7.80 7.52 13.77
CA ASN A 56 8.54 8.75 13.62
C ASN A 56 7.56 9.92 13.77
N ILE A 57 7.89 10.84 14.66
CA ILE A 57 7.27 12.16 14.67
C ILE A 57 8.20 13.02 13.83
N THR A 58 7.79 13.32 12.60
CA THR A 58 8.58 14.18 11.72
C THR A 58 8.22 15.62 12.04
N ASP A 59 9.09 16.27 12.80
CA ASP A 59 9.06 17.72 12.89
C ASP A 59 9.45 18.29 11.52
N ASN A 60 8.47 18.57 10.67
CA ASN A 60 8.68 19.33 9.45
C ASN A 60 9.00 20.79 9.86
N ILE A 61 10.25 21.00 10.30
CA ILE A 61 10.81 22.33 10.50
C ILE A 61 11.04 22.92 9.10
N LEU A 62 10.00 23.46 8.50
CA LEU A 62 10.20 24.52 7.51
C LEU A 62 10.93 25.65 8.25
N LYS A 63 12.05 26.12 7.72
CA LYS A 63 13.03 27.04 8.33
C LYS A 63 12.47 28.37 8.88
N ASP A 64 11.17 28.58 8.78
CA ASP A 64 10.45 29.68 9.42
C ASP A 64 9.55 29.12 10.51
N LYS A 65 9.85 29.43 11.75
CA LYS A 65 9.24 29.02 13.02
C LYS A 65 7.71 29.25 13.17
N LEU A 66 6.96 29.41 12.10
CA LEU A 66 5.52 29.73 12.13
C LEU A 66 4.57 28.58 11.89
N PHE A 67 5.04 27.44 11.33
CA PHE A 67 4.19 26.27 11.09
C PHE A 67 4.98 24.98 11.26
N THR A 68 5.02 24.42 12.46
CA THR A 68 5.40 23.03 12.69
C THR A 68 4.16 22.18 12.49
N ILE A 69 4.12 21.39 11.43
CA ILE A 69 3.14 20.32 11.27
C ILE A 69 3.85 19.03 11.71
N ASP A 70 3.66 18.67 12.98
CA ASP A 70 4.10 17.38 13.50
C ASP A 70 3.25 16.32 12.78
N THR A 71 3.86 15.53 11.91
CA THR A 71 3.19 14.41 11.26
C THR A 71 3.71 13.14 11.88
N GLU A 72 2.85 12.44 12.61
CA GLU A 72 3.14 11.11 13.14
C GLU A 72 2.99 10.09 12.01
N GLU A 73 4.01 9.28 11.80
CA GLU A 73 4.06 8.24 10.79
C GLU A 73 4.53 6.93 11.42
N TYR A 74 3.92 5.84 11.02
CA TYR A 74 4.31 4.49 11.41
C TYR A 74 4.95 3.78 10.23
N ILE A 75 6.23 3.42 10.37
CA ILE A 75 6.99 2.77 9.30
C ILE A 75 7.13 1.30 9.63
N VAL A 76 6.70 0.45 8.69
CA VAL A 76 6.81 -1.00 8.79
C VAL A 76 8.06 -1.45 8.02
N PHE A 77 8.92 -2.20 8.70
CA PHE A 77 10.12 -2.81 8.12
C PHE A 77 10.03 -4.33 8.17
N SER A 78 10.51 -4.99 7.10
CA SER A 78 10.69 -6.44 7.11
C SER A 78 11.75 -6.87 8.15
N LYS A 79 11.86 -8.17 8.40
CA LYS A 79 12.91 -8.74 9.27
C LYS A 79 14.32 -8.37 8.83
N GLU A 80 14.53 -8.16 7.53
CA GLU A 80 15.80 -7.79 6.91
C GLU A 80 16.04 -6.26 6.95
N GLY A 81 15.15 -5.50 7.59
CA GLY A 81 15.26 -4.04 7.71
C GLY A 81 14.83 -3.25 6.48
N LYS A 82 14.15 -3.89 5.50
CA LYS A 82 13.63 -3.23 4.31
C LYS A 82 12.33 -2.50 4.65
N LYS A 83 12.21 -1.21 4.30
CA LYS A 83 10.97 -0.45 4.43
C LYS A 83 9.90 -1.04 3.53
N LEU A 84 8.76 -1.40 4.10
CA LEU A 84 7.61 -1.99 3.41
C LEU A 84 6.52 -0.96 3.17
N LEU A 85 6.07 -0.34 4.26
CA LEU A 85 4.94 0.60 4.27
C LEU A 85 5.25 1.79 5.18
N GLU A 86 4.61 2.90 4.88
CA GLU A 86 4.48 4.06 5.76
C GLU A 86 2.99 4.34 5.95
N ILE A 87 2.56 4.47 7.18
CA ILE A 87 1.15 4.56 7.57
C ILE A 87 0.95 5.87 8.32
N VAL A 88 0.07 6.71 7.83
CA VAL A 88 -0.30 7.99 8.46
C VAL A 88 -1.66 7.82 9.15
N PRO A 89 -1.77 8.14 10.45
CA PRO A 89 -3.04 8.10 11.17
C PRO A 89 -3.93 9.30 10.83
N THR A 90 -5.23 9.16 11.05
CA THR A 90 -6.19 10.28 10.92
C THR A 90 -6.00 11.31 12.03
N THR A 91 -5.74 10.84 13.25
CA THR A 91 -5.52 11.67 14.45
C THR A 91 -4.17 11.27 15.03
N GLN A 92 -3.34 12.26 15.33
CA GLN A 92 -2.02 12.05 15.91
C GLN A 92 -2.12 11.73 17.40
N ASN A 93 -1.13 11.00 17.92
CA ASN A 93 -1.01 10.62 19.32
C ASN A 93 -2.25 9.86 19.87
N ASP A 94 -2.97 9.15 18.98
CA ASP A 94 -4.14 8.34 19.34
C ASP A 94 -4.00 6.92 18.79
N SER A 95 -3.77 5.95 19.67
CA SER A 95 -3.65 4.54 19.30
C SER A 95 -4.93 3.92 18.72
N LEU A 96 -6.09 4.54 18.97
CA LEU A 96 -7.38 4.14 18.38
C LEU A 96 -7.67 4.87 17.06
N SER A 97 -6.79 5.77 16.66
CA SER A 97 -6.88 6.44 15.36
C SER A 97 -6.89 5.44 14.23
N LYS A 98 -7.70 5.71 13.23
CA LYS A 98 -7.77 4.94 11.98
C LYS A 98 -6.71 5.38 11.00
N ILE A 99 -6.44 4.55 10.01
CA ILE A 99 -5.51 4.86 8.93
C ILE A 99 -6.11 5.93 8.01
N LYS A 100 -5.34 7.00 7.78
CA LYS A 100 -5.63 8.06 6.81
C LYS A 100 -5.09 7.69 5.42
N SER A 101 -3.82 7.30 5.37
CA SER A 101 -3.14 6.93 4.12
C SER A 101 -2.04 5.91 4.37
N ILE A 102 -1.71 5.15 3.32
CA ILE A 102 -0.64 4.17 3.31
C ILE A 102 0.22 4.47 2.08
N GLN A 103 1.52 4.64 2.27
CA GLN A 103 2.50 4.69 1.19
C GLN A 103 3.24 3.35 1.13
N ILE A 104 3.36 2.81 -0.09
CA ILE A 104 3.97 1.50 -0.35
C ILE A 104 5.40 1.70 -0.85
N PHE A 105 6.36 0.93 -0.30
CA PHE A 105 7.78 0.96 -0.69
C PHE A 105 8.28 -0.41 -1.18
N ASP A 106 7.52 -1.49 -0.98
CA ASP A 106 7.91 -2.82 -1.43
C ASP A 106 7.19 -3.20 -2.72
N PRO A 107 7.92 -3.53 -3.82
CA PRO A 107 7.35 -3.95 -5.10
C PRO A 107 6.64 -5.31 -5.06
N ASN A 108 6.69 -6.05 -3.95
CA ASN A 108 5.90 -7.26 -3.77
C ASN A 108 4.40 -6.96 -3.64
N TYR A 109 4.04 -5.75 -3.15
CA TYR A 109 2.66 -5.29 -3.17
C TYR A 109 2.20 -5.08 -4.61
N LYS A 110 1.10 -5.75 -4.98
CA LYS A 110 0.54 -5.74 -6.33
C LYS A 110 -0.98 -5.68 -6.30
N THR A 111 -1.55 -5.00 -7.28
CA THR A 111 -2.99 -5.08 -7.53
C THR A 111 -3.35 -6.46 -8.12
N GLU A 112 -4.63 -6.80 -8.16
CA GLU A 112 -5.12 -8.01 -8.85
C GLU A 112 -4.69 -8.05 -10.33
N LYS A 113 -4.59 -6.87 -10.97
CA LYS A 113 -4.14 -6.72 -12.36
C LYS A 113 -2.59 -6.71 -12.49
N GLY A 114 -1.86 -6.98 -11.39
CA GLY A 114 -0.40 -7.11 -11.37
C GLY A 114 0.39 -5.80 -11.29
N ILE A 115 -0.27 -4.64 -11.19
CA ILE A 115 0.42 -3.34 -11.08
C ILE A 115 1.12 -3.23 -9.73
N SER A 116 2.37 -2.81 -9.75
CA SER A 116 3.27 -2.66 -8.60
C SER A 116 4.20 -1.47 -8.78
N LEU A 117 5.11 -1.22 -7.83
CA LEU A 117 6.14 -0.18 -7.95
C LEU A 117 7.14 -0.39 -9.12
N LYS A 118 7.10 -1.56 -9.78
CA LYS A 118 7.93 -1.86 -10.97
C LYS A 118 7.19 -1.65 -12.30
N SER A 119 5.91 -1.33 -12.24
CA SER A 119 5.08 -1.14 -13.43
C SER A 119 5.37 0.19 -14.09
N THR A 120 5.38 0.19 -15.41
CA THR A 120 5.54 1.40 -16.21
C THR A 120 4.22 2.16 -16.34
N PHE A 121 4.26 3.42 -16.79
CA PHE A 121 3.05 4.18 -17.11
C PHE A 121 2.16 3.43 -18.11
N LYS A 122 2.75 2.78 -19.12
CA LYS A 122 2.03 1.97 -20.09
C LYS A 122 1.24 0.84 -19.43
N ASP A 123 1.89 0.08 -18.54
CA ASP A 123 1.24 -1.02 -17.80
C ASP A 123 0.05 -0.50 -16.99
N ILE A 124 0.22 0.66 -16.32
CA ILE A 124 -0.84 1.27 -15.53
C ILE A 124 -2.02 1.64 -16.44
N ASN A 125 -1.76 2.34 -17.54
CA ASN A 125 -2.79 2.86 -18.45
C ASN A 125 -3.52 1.74 -19.23
N GLU A 126 -2.88 0.58 -19.45
CA GLU A 126 -3.52 -0.59 -20.06
C GLU A 126 -4.51 -1.29 -19.10
N HIS A 127 -4.33 -1.14 -17.77
CA HIS A 127 -5.10 -1.87 -16.79
C HIS A 127 -6.08 -1.00 -15.99
N TYR A 128 -5.80 0.29 -15.85
CA TYR A 128 -6.59 1.22 -15.04
C TYR A 128 -6.87 2.52 -15.80
N LEU A 129 -8.06 3.06 -15.57
CA LEU A 129 -8.37 4.42 -16.02
C LEU A 129 -7.64 5.42 -15.13
N VAL A 130 -6.78 6.24 -15.73
CA VAL A 130 -6.17 7.40 -15.07
C VAL A 130 -7.17 8.54 -15.11
N ASN A 131 -7.77 8.88 -13.97
CA ASN A 131 -8.83 9.88 -13.86
C ASN A 131 -8.27 11.31 -13.94
N LYS A 132 -7.09 11.52 -13.38
CA LYS A 132 -6.42 12.83 -13.31
C LYS A 132 -4.90 12.63 -13.26
N VAL A 133 -4.19 13.58 -13.82
CA VAL A 133 -2.72 13.67 -13.69
C VAL A 133 -2.36 15.04 -13.12
N GLU A 134 -1.56 15.06 -12.07
CA GLU A 134 -0.95 16.26 -11.52
C GLU A 134 0.56 16.18 -11.69
N THR A 135 1.16 17.28 -12.10
CA THR A 135 2.61 17.33 -12.34
C THR A 135 3.29 18.33 -11.43
N THR A 136 4.46 17.95 -10.93
CA THR A 136 5.41 18.80 -10.25
C THR A 136 6.61 19.06 -11.17
N LEU A 137 7.66 19.71 -10.67
CA LEU A 137 8.91 19.85 -11.42
C LEU A 137 9.59 18.50 -11.71
N THR A 138 9.46 17.53 -10.83
CA THR A 138 10.22 16.29 -10.87
C THR A 138 9.37 15.03 -11.06
N SER A 139 8.06 15.08 -10.84
CA SER A 139 7.18 13.90 -10.87
C SER A 139 5.84 14.18 -11.53
N ALA A 140 5.18 13.11 -11.96
CA ALA A 140 3.77 13.08 -12.32
C ALA A 140 3.03 12.16 -11.33
N THR A 141 1.89 12.62 -10.81
CA THR A 141 1.02 11.87 -9.92
C THR A 141 -0.26 11.50 -10.66
N LEU A 142 -0.48 10.22 -10.81
CA LEU A 142 -1.66 9.64 -11.45
C LEU A 142 -2.72 9.34 -10.40
N PHE A 143 -3.95 9.74 -10.61
CA PHE A 143 -5.10 9.45 -9.74
C PHE A 143 -5.92 8.32 -10.35
N ILE A 144 -6.14 7.25 -9.58
CA ILE A 144 -6.85 6.05 -10.00
C ILE A 144 -8.01 5.79 -9.03
N ASP A 145 -9.20 6.26 -9.37
CA ASP A 145 -10.39 6.17 -8.52
C ASP A 145 -10.85 4.73 -8.30
N GLU A 146 -10.59 3.85 -9.27
CA GLU A 146 -10.90 2.42 -9.17
C GLU A 146 -10.18 1.78 -7.97
N LEU A 147 -8.96 2.22 -7.66
CA LEU A 147 -8.17 1.76 -6.52
C LEU A 147 -8.29 2.65 -5.28
N ASN A 148 -8.87 3.86 -5.43
CA ASN A 148 -8.77 4.92 -4.43
C ASN A 148 -7.29 5.19 -4.04
N ALA A 149 -6.44 5.29 -5.05
CA ALA A 149 -4.99 5.41 -4.90
C ALA A 149 -4.39 6.43 -5.87
N THR A 150 -3.19 6.87 -5.54
CA THR A 150 -2.34 7.67 -6.43
C THR A 150 -1.04 6.93 -6.69
N ILE A 151 -0.50 7.06 -7.90
CA ILE A 151 0.80 6.54 -8.30
C ILE A 151 1.68 7.71 -8.72
N SER A 152 2.80 7.90 -8.04
CA SER A 152 3.78 8.93 -8.40
C SER A 152 4.88 8.31 -9.25
N ILE A 153 5.18 8.93 -10.40
CA ILE A 153 6.23 8.52 -11.34
C ILE A 153 7.23 9.66 -11.46
N ASP A 154 8.53 9.37 -11.33
CA ASP A 154 9.57 10.35 -11.58
C ASP A 154 9.60 10.70 -13.09
N LYS A 155 9.65 11.98 -13.43
CA LYS A 155 9.69 12.44 -14.83
C LYS A 155 10.89 11.88 -15.61
N LYS A 156 11.99 11.57 -14.94
CA LYS A 156 13.14 10.90 -15.56
C LYS A 156 12.78 9.52 -16.11
N GLU A 157 11.89 8.78 -15.39
CA GLU A 157 11.42 7.47 -15.86
C GLU A 157 10.47 7.59 -17.07
N LEU A 158 9.82 8.75 -17.24
CA LEU A 158 9.01 9.07 -18.41
C LEU A 158 9.84 9.60 -19.58
N GLY A 159 11.15 9.72 -19.44
CA GLY A 159 12.05 10.30 -20.46
C GLY A 159 11.91 11.82 -20.61
N LEU A 160 11.23 12.49 -19.69
CA LEU A 160 11.00 13.93 -19.73
C LEU A 160 12.10 14.66 -18.95
N ASN A 161 12.64 15.75 -19.54
CA ASN A 161 13.55 16.62 -18.80
C ASN A 161 12.78 17.43 -17.77
N SER A 162 13.38 17.64 -16.59
CA SER A 162 12.77 18.31 -15.43
C SER A 162 12.30 19.76 -15.67
N PHE A 163 12.60 20.34 -16.83
CA PHE A 163 12.29 21.73 -17.19
C PHE A 163 11.18 21.91 -18.23
N SER A 164 10.67 20.85 -18.85
CA SER A 164 9.60 21.01 -19.84
C SER A 164 8.23 20.98 -19.15
N ARG A 165 7.58 22.14 -19.11
CA ARG A 165 6.25 22.35 -18.52
C ARG A 165 5.12 21.96 -19.49
N GLU A 166 5.45 21.54 -20.72
CA GLU A 166 4.52 21.51 -21.86
C GLU A 166 4.29 20.12 -22.48
N GLU A 167 4.81 19.02 -21.91
CA GLU A 167 4.78 17.70 -22.62
C GLU A 167 4.04 16.61 -21.87
N ILE A 168 2.91 16.93 -21.21
CA ILE A 168 1.98 15.90 -20.74
C ILE A 168 0.57 16.20 -21.23
#